data_e6b9b89d14aab143ffcc7321531919e1
#
_entry.id   e6b9b89d14aab143ffcc7321531919e1
#
_cell.length_a   1.000
_cell.length_b   1.000
_cell.length_c   1.000
_cell.angle_alpha   90.00
_cell.angle_beta   90.00
_cell.angle_gamma   90.00
#
_symmetry.space_group_name_H-M   'P 1'
#
loop_
_entity.id
_entity.type
_entity.pdbx_description
1 polymer ?
#
loop_
_entity_poly.entity_id
_entity_poly.type
_entity_poly.pdbx_seq_one_letter_code
_entity_poly.pdbx_strand_id
1 'polypeptide(L)'
;MALVGYELVRRRLDLPVFEIRRPAMIRPVTRILPTADGLSVPAASAPAREDDLLGHLLFALKHEGVNLPLLAAAAEHLSAEQLGEAVRQTPNGQYVRMLCCVWEHFTGHKVMPDPPVAGGYIDLFDTSRYFVGPAQRDSRWRVNFNGLGTWDYCATVERTQAIMDLVSSEVLEAAREFVQGLDRELLDRTLNWAYLHETQDSYAIEREAPSEDKRRTFVRLLQQAHEPRQVDEQYLVDLQNSIVSNPYNQAVQYRTEQNWLSDGNQGALGVTYVPPAPEDVPALMEGWTTFVNRTSGRLDPVMAASIASFGFVFIHPFMDGNGRLSRFLFHKVLCQSGQLGEGMLLPVSIAMKHHEAQYLQVLRDFSRPARDLVRVRAIGEGDYDFSFRADDKIFRYWDATACVEFGLRMAKEALEVELRNESNFILHFDAVRREIDERFDLRGSTLATLVSIALTNGGTISKNKRRRYAEEVSEAAYLAIEEKARAVLSVDEPGPRDDDEATTDQPSN
;
A
#
# COMPACT_ATOMS: atom_id res chain seq x y z
N MET A 1 -29.75 15.25 11.18
CA MET A 1 -28.85 14.58 12.13
C MET A 1 -27.72 15.54 12.43
N ALA A 2 -27.42 15.81 13.71
CA ALA A 2 -26.35 16.73 14.08
C ALA A 2 -25.02 15.98 14.17
N LEU A 3 -23.96 16.59 13.64
CA LEU A 3 -22.59 16.08 13.72
C LEU A 3 -22.02 16.32 15.11
N VAL A 4 -21.06 15.47 15.51
CA VAL A 4 -20.22 15.67 16.71
C VAL A 4 -18.79 15.28 16.39
N GLY A 5 -17.85 15.64 17.26
CA GLY A 5 -16.45 15.24 17.13
C GLY A 5 -15.75 15.88 15.93
N TYR A 6 -14.89 15.12 15.26
CA TYR A 6 -13.97 15.65 14.25
C TYR A 6 -14.67 16.30 13.06
N GLU A 7 -15.71 15.71 12.50
CA GLU A 7 -16.37 16.27 11.32
C GLU A 7 -17.12 17.58 11.63
N LEU A 8 -17.69 17.72 12.83
CA LEU A 8 -18.24 19.00 13.27
C LEU A 8 -17.14 20.07 13.34
N VAL A 9 -16.01 19.75 13.99
CA VAL A 9 -14.86 20.65 14.12
C VAL A 9 -14.36 21.08 12.73
N ARG A 10 -14.14 20.12 11.84
CA ARG A 10 -13.68 20.37 10.48
C ARG A 10 -14.57 21.35 9.73
N ARG A 11 -15.89 21.10 9.73
CA ARG A 11 -16.85 21.96 9.02
C ARG A 11 -16.99 23.33 9.65
N ARG A 12 -17.04 23.40 10.97
CA ARG A 12 -17.23 24.66 11.68
C ARG A 12 -16.08 25.64 11.50
N LEU A 13 -14.85 25.11 11.49
CA LEU A 13 -13.60 25.89 11.35
C LEU A 13 -13.11 25.96 9.90
N ASP A 14 -13.83 25.34 8.96
CA ASP A 14 -13.41 25.19 7.54
C ASP A 14 -11.97 24.68 7.42
N LEU A 15 -11.63 23.68 8.24
CA LEU A 15 -10.27 23.14 8.28
C LEU A 15 -9.90 22.46 6.95
N PRO A 16 -8.74 22.77 6.37
CA PRO A 16 -8.31 22.24 5.10
C PRO A 16 -7.68 20.85 5.25
N VAL A 17 -8.47 19.90 5.74
CA VAL A 17 -8.12 18.48 5.91
C VAL A 17 -9.19 17.60 5.28
N PHE A 18 -8.90 16.33 5.08
CA PHE A 18 -9.83 15.39 4.45
C PHE A 18 -11.13 15.27 5.26
N GLU A 19 -12.24 15.12 4.54
CA GLU A 19 -13.53 14.83 5.13
C GLU A 19 -13.50 13.50 5.90
N ILE A 20 -14.13 13.46 7.07
CA ILE A 20 -14.24 12.24 7.86
C ILE A 20 -15.25 11.31 7.20
N ARG A 21 -14.77 10.22 6.61
CA ARG A 21 -15.60 9.26 5.87
C ARG A 21 -16.68 8.59 6.73
N ARG A 22 -16.41 8.40 8.03
CA ARG A 22 -17.31 7.77 8.99
C ARG A 22 -17.52 8.68 10.21
N PRO A 23 -18.26 9.80 10.05
CA PRO A 23 -18.39 10.80 11.08
C PRO A 23 -19.25 10.31 12.25
N ALA A 24 -19.05 10.90 13.42
CA ALA A 24 -19.93 10.72 14.55
C ALA A 24 -21.17 11.61 14.43
N MET A 25 -22.34 11.01 14.62
CA MET A 25 -23.64 11.68 14.46
C MET A 25 -24.57 11.40 15.63
N ILE A 26 -25.31 12.42 16.08
CA ILE A 26 -26.36 12.25 17.09
C ILE A 26 -27.52 11.48 16.46
N ARG A 27 -27.84 10.33 17.09
CA ARG A 27 -28.96 9.45 16.72
C ARG A 27 -29.74 9.00 17.95
N PRO A 28 -31.00 8.55 17.80
CA PRO A 28 -31.81 8.03 18.91
C PRO A 28 -31.35 6.62 19.33
N VAL A 29 -30.17 6.55 19.91
CA VAL A 29 -29.55 5.33 20.44
C VAL A 29 -29.27 5.50 21.93
N THR A 30 -29.15 4.41 22.66
CA THR A 30 -28.91 4.42 24.13
C THR A 30 -27.44 4.38 24.49
N ARG A 31 -26.57 3.98 23.55
CA ARG A 31 -25.12 3.93 23.71
C ARG A 31 -24.42 4.27 22.39
N ILE A 32 -23.15 4.62 22.46
CA ILE A 32 -22.33 4.84 21.25
C ILE A 32 -22.16 3.51 20.54
N LEU A 33 -22.48 3.49 19.24
CA LEU A 33 -22.46 2.29 18.41
C LEU A 33 -21.76 2.60 17.08
N PRO A 34 -20.77 1.79 16.65
CA PRO A 34 -20.26 1.85 15.31
C PRO A 34 -21.33 1.35 14.32
N THR A 35 -21.44 2.05 13.19
CA THR A 35 -22.32 1.71 12.07
C THR A 35 -21.53 1.78 10.76
N ALA A 36 -22.10 1.29 9.67
CA ALA A 36 -21.43 1.33 8.36
C ALA A 36 -21.06 2.76 7.92
N ASP A 37 -21.87 3.75 8.30
CA ASP A 37 -21.73 5.16 7.95
C ASP A 37 -21.12 6.05 9.06
N GLY A 38 -20.54 5.44 10.13
CA GLY A 38 -19.84 6.17 11.19
C GLY A 38 -20.24 5.75 12.61
N LEU A 39 -20.20 6.69 13.55
CA LEU A 39 -20.60 6.47 14.93
C LEU A 39 -21.99 7.04 15.20
N SER A 40 -22.90 6.21 15.69
CA SER A 40 -24.18 6.66 16.23
C SER A 40 -24.00 7.02 17.71
N VAL A 41 -24.32 8.27 18.08
CA VAL A 41 -24.03 8.86 19.39
C VAL A 41 -25.34 9.28 20.06
N PRO A 42 -25.62 8.83 21.30
CA PRO A 42 -26.74 9.37 22.09
C PRO A 42 -26.52 10.86 22.35
N ALA A 43 -27.59 11.65 22.31
CA ALA A 43 -27.51 13.09 22.60
C ALA A 43 -26.89 13.40 23.99
N ALA A 44 -27.14 12.54 24.99
CA ALA A 44 -26.56 12.70 26.34
C ALA A 44 -25.04 12.43 26.39
N SER A 45 -24.45 11.77 25.39
CA SER A 45 -23.02 11.47 25.34
C SER A 45 -22.24 12.46 24.47
N ALA A 46 -22.92 13.31 23.71
CA ALA A 46 -22.32 14.37 22.92
C ALA A 46 -21.95 15.58 23.78
N PRO A 47 -20.94 16.39 23.38
CA PRO A 47 -20.72 17.70 23.99
C PRO A 47 -21.98 18.53 23.94
N ALA A 48 -22.29 19.24 25.05
CA ALA A 48 -23.57 19.94 25.23
C ALA A 48 -23.79 21.12 24.27
N ARG A 49 -22.70 21.70 23.76
CA ARG A 49 -22.71 22.87 22.90
C ARG A 49 -21.90 22.58 21.61
N GLU A 50 -22.45 22.96 20.49
CA GLU A 50 -21.80 22.82 19.18
C GLU A 50 -20.53 23.71 19.03
N ASP A 51 -20.43 24.80 19.83
CA ASP A 51 -19.27 25.70 19.83
C ASP A 51 -18.19 25.29 20.85
N ASP A 52 -18.39 24.22 21.58
CA ASP A 52 -17.38 23.66 22.50
C ASP A 52 -16.32 22.85 21.72
N LEU A 53 -15.39 23.59 21.08
CA LEU A 53 -14.29 23.01 20.31
C LEU A 53 -13.50 21.95 21.12
N LEU A 54 -13.12 22.32 22.35
CA LEU A 54 -12.35 21.45 23.24
C LEU A 54 -13.13 20.17 23.56
N GLY A 55 -14.40 20.31 23.92
CA GLY A 55 -15.26 19.16 24.20
C GLY A 55 -15.39 18.22 23.01
N HIS A 56 -15.55 18.76 21.79
CA HIS A 56 -15.63 17.94 20.57
C HIS A 56 -14.31 17.23 20.23
N LEU A 57 -13.16 17.86 20.44
CA LEU A 57 -11.86 17.22 20.24
C LEU A 57 -11.58 16.11 21.27
N LEU A 58 -11.93 16.34 22.53
CA LEU A 58 -11.82 15.32 23.59
C LEU A 58 -12.77 14.14 23.34
N PHE A 59 -14.00 14.43 22.89
CA PHE A 59 -14.96 13.41 22.46
C PHE A 59 -14.39 12.58 21.31
N ALA A 60 -13.84 13.24 20.29
CA ALA A 60 -13.31 12.57 19.11
C ALA A 60 -12.08 11.70 19.43
N LEU A 61 -11.13 12.20 20.20
CA LEU A 61 -9.99 11.41 20.68
C LEU A 61 -10.45 10.13 21.43
N LYS A 62 -11.53 10.24 22.20
CA LYS A 62 -12.07 9.12 22.96
C LYS A 62 -12.80 8.09 22.11
N HIS A 63 -13.57 8.53 21.11
CA HIS A 63 -14.54 7.67 20.44
C HIS A 63 -14.22 7.47 18.95
N GLU A 64 -13.65 8.46 18.29
CA GLU A 64 -13.27 8.37 16.87
C GLU A 64 -11.80 7.97 16.69
N GLY A 65 -10.95 8.16 17.72
CA GLY A 65 -9.52 7.82 17.69
C GLY A 65 -8.62 8.98 17.29
N VAL A 66 -7.40 8.70 16.84
CA VAL A 66 -6.41 9.72 16.53
C VAL A 66 -6.48 10.11 15.06
N ASN A 67 -6.68 11.40 14.79
CA ASN A 67 -6.59 12.01 13.46
C ASN A 67 -5.58 13.17 13.53
N LEU A 68 -4.31 12.88 13.25
CA LEU A 68 -3.23 13.85 13.41
C LEU A 68 -3.38 15.08 12.52
N PRO A 69 -3.73 14.99 11.20
CA PRO A 69 -3.87 16.20 10.38
C PRO A 69 -4.98 17.12 10.88
N LEU A 70 -6.11 16.57 11.33
CA LEU A 70 -7.20 17.37 11.90
C LEU A 70 -6.80 17.99 13.24
N LEU A 71 -6.17 17.20 14.12
CA LEU A 71 -5.69 17.70 15.41
C LEU A 71 -4.65 18.80 15.23
N ALA A 72 -3.75 18.68 14.26
CA ALA A 72 -2.77 19.69 13.92
C ALA A 72 -3.43 20.98 13.43
N ALA A 73 -4.39 20.90 12.51
CA ALA A 73 -5.12 22.06 12.00
C ALA A 73 -6.00 22.70 13.09
N ALA A 74 -6.65 21.89 13.94
CA ALA A 74 -7.47 22.41 15.03
C ALA A 74 -6.65 23.02 16.18
N ALA A 75 -5.38 22.64 16.34
CA ALA A 75 -4.50 23.14 17.40
C ALA A 75 -4.36 24.67 17.38
N GLU A 76 -4.34 25.28 16.20
CA GLU A 76 -4.24 26.74 16.04
C GLU A 76 -5.47 27.50 16.57
N HIS A 77 -6.59 26.81 16.74
CA HIS A 77 -7.85 27.37 17.27
C HIS A 77 -8.07 27.15 18.77
N LEU A 78 -7.12 26.48 19.44
CA LEU A 78 -7.12 26.27 20.88
C LEU A 78 -6.10 27.18 21.56
N SER A 79 -6.48 27.76 22.71
CA SER A 79 -5.55 28.53 23.52
C SER A 79 -4.91 27.70 24.63
N ALA A 80 -3.69 28.05 25.03
CA ALA A 80 -3.01 27.46 26.17
C ALA A 80 -3.83 27.60 27.47
N GLU A 81 -4.61 28.68 27.61
CA GLU A 81 -5.47 28.93 28.77
C GLU A 81 -6.64 27.94 28.85
N GLN A 82 -7.34 27.70 27.74
CA GLN A 82 -8.42 26.68 27.66
C GLN A 82 -7.91 25.29 28.04
N LEU A 83 -6.75 24.89 27.50
CA LEU A 83 -6.11 23.62 27.83
C LEU A 83 -5.66 23.57 29.31
N GLY A 84 -5.07 24.68 29.82
CA GLY A 84 -4.69 24.79 31.23
C GLY A 84 -5.87 24.65 32.17
N GLU A 85 -7.04 25.20 31.82
CA GLU A 85 -8.27 25.00 32.58
C GLU A 85 -8.75 23.54 32.57
N ALA A 86 -8.73 22.89 31.41
CA ALA A 86 -9.08 21.47 31.30
C ALA A 86 -8.15 20.58 32.15
N VAL A 87 -6.84 20.91 32.16
CA VAL A 87 -5.85 20.22 33.00
C VAL A 87 -6.15 20.43 34.48
N ARG A 88 -6.51 21.66 34.92
CA ARG A 88 -6.90 21.91 36.33
C ARG A 88 -8.12 21.09 36.76
N GLN A 89 -9.11 20.96 35.86
CA GLN A 89 -10.32 20.18 36.13
C GLN A 89 -10.06 18.67 36.14
N THR A 90 -9.21 18.17 35.27
CA THR A 90 -8.90 16.74 35.12
C THR A 90 -7.41 16.47 34.91
N PRO A 91 -6.53 16.65 35.93
CA PRO A 91 -5.06 16.63 35.76
C PRO A 91 -4.49 15.33 35.18
N ASN A 92 -5.14 14.20 35.46
CA ASN A 92 -4.76 12.87 35.00
C ASN A 92 -5.69 12.34 33.89
N GLY A 93 -6.55 13.19 33.35
CA GLY A 93 -7.47 12.84 32.26
C GLY A 93 -6.71 12.38 31.03
N GLN A 94 -6.93 11.14 30.60
CA GLN A 94 -6.19 10.54 29.48
C GLN A 94 -6.25 11.41 28.22
N TYR A 95 -7.43 11.77 27.78
CA TYR A 95 -7.62 12.51 26.53
C TYR A 95 -7.19 13.97 26.61
N VAL A 96 -7.27 14.59 27.78
CA VAL A 96 -6.75 15.94 28.03
C VAL A 96 -5.21 15.92 27.89
N ARG A 97 -4.55 14.92 28.48
CA ARG A 97 -3.10 14.75 28.36
C ARG A 97 -2.67 14.51 26.92
N MET A 98 -3.39 13.63 26.19
CA MET A 98 -3.15 13.38 24.77
C MET A 98 -3.29 14.66 23.96
N LEU A 99 -4.38 15.41 24.14
CA LEU A 99 -4.63 16.65 23.40
C LEU A 99 -3.58 17.72 23.72
N CYS A 100 -3.19 17.88 24.97
CA CYS A 100 -2.13 18.85 25.35
C CYS A 100 -0.76 18.47 24.76
N CYS A 101 -0.41 17.17 24.76
CA CYS A 101 0.82 16.67 24.15
C CYS A 101 0.85 17.00 22.64
N VAL A 102 -0.22 16.68 21.94
CA VAL A 102 -0.40 16.93 20.51
C VAL A 102 -0.37 18.44 20.20
N TRP A 103 -1.09 19.23 21.00
CA TRP A 103 -1.13 20.68 20.85
C TRP A 103 0.23 21.33 21.06
N GLU A 104 0.98 20.95 22.12
CA GLU A 104 2.33 21.47 22.36
C GLU A 104 3.29 21.11 21.22
N HIS A 105 3.12 19.90 20.67
CA HIS A 105 3.95 19.49 19.55
C HIS A 105 3.70 20.33 18.30
N PHE A 106 2.44 20.50 17.91
CA PHE A 106 2.10 21.19 16.66
C PHE A 106 2.22 22.71 16.72
N THR A 107 1.99 23.32 17.89
CA THR A 107 2.07 24.78 18.05
C THR A 107 3.43 25.28 18.50
N GLY A 108 4.26 24.42 19.07
CA GLY A 108 5.51 24.80 19.75
C GLY A 108 5.31 25.57 21.06
N HIS A 109 4.06 25.88 21.44
CA HIS A 109 3.72 26.56 22.69
C HIS A 109 3.63 25.59 23.86
N LYS A 110 3.58 26.09 25.09
CA LYS A 110 3.44 25.31 26.30
C LYS A 110 2.17 25.66 27.05
N VAL A 111 1.47 24.63 27.54
CA VAL A 111 0.33 24.79 28.45
C VAL A 111 0.87 25.14 29.84
N MET A 112 0.36 26.22 30.43
CA MET A 112 0.79 26.69 31.75
C MET A 112 -0.36 26.75 32.74
N PRO A 113 -0.14 26.50 34.04
CA PRO A 113 1.13 26.07 34.65
C PRO A 113 1.51 24.65 34.26
N ASP A 114 2.73 24.25 34.64
CA ASP A 114 3.19 22.87 34.42
C ASP A 114 2.20 21.86 34.99
N PRO A 115 1.79 20.86 34.21
CA PRO A 115 0.76 19.91 34.65
C PRO A 115 1.27 19.02 35.77
N PRO A 116 0.52 18.88 36.87
CA PRO A 116 0.86 17.98 37.98
C PRO A 116 0.51 16.51 37.56
N VAL A 117 1.03 16.02 36.44
CA VAL A 117 0.72 14.67 35.96
C VAL A 117 1.40 13.64 36.85
N ALA A 118 0.60 12.92 37.64
CA ALA A 118 1.06 11.85 38.51
C ALA A 118 0.73 10.42 37.98
N GLY A 119 -0.11 10.31 36.94
CA GLY A 119 -0.52 9.03 36.35
C GLY A 119 0.59 8.30 35.59
N GLY A 120 0.36 7.03 35.24
CA GLY A 120 1.23 6.27 34.36
C GLY A 120 1.30 6.84 32.95
N TYR A 121 2.23 6.33 32.12
CA TYR A 121 2.25 6.63 30.70
C TYR A 121 1.01 6.06 30.00
N ILE A 122 0.53 6.78 29.01
CA ILE A 122 -0.58 6.38 28.13
C ILE A 122 -0.12 6.44 26.69
N ASP A 123 -0.63 5.54 25.87
CA ASP A 123 -0.34 5.51 24.44
C ASP A 123 -1.24 6.48 23.70
N LEU A 124 -0.67 7.18 22.71
CA LEU A 124 -1.44 8.08 21.84
C LEU A 124 -2.37 7.28 20.94
N PHE A 125 -1.84 6.21 20.31
CA PHE A 125 -2.62 5.30 19.48
C PHE A 125 -3.01 4.06 20.28
N ASP A 126 -4.31 3.78 20.37
CA ASP A 126 -4.85 2.59 21.01
C ASP A 126 -4.42 1.33 20.25
N THR A 127 -3.63 0.47 20.91
CA THR A 127 -3.09 -0.77 20.32
C THR A 127 -4.17 -1.80 19.97
N SER A 128 -5.36 -1.69 20.54
CA SER A 128 -6.49 -2.54 20.16
C SER A 128 -7.12 -2.12 18.82
N ARG A 129 -6.97 -0.84 18.47
CA ARG A 129 -7.55 -0.25 17.26
C ARG A 129 -6.54 -0.07 16.11
N TYR A 130 -5.28 0.23 16.44
CA TYR A 130 -4.26 0.55 15.46
C TYR A 130 -3.08 -0.42 15.50
N PHE A 131 -2.44 -0.62 14.36
CA PHE A 131 -1.06 -1.09 14.34
C PHE A 131 -0.16 0.05 14.79
N VAL A 132 0.83 -0.26 15.63
CA VAL A 132 1.67 0.75 16.29
C VAL A 132 3.15 0.44 16.09
N GLY A 133 3.96 1.51 16.19
CA GLY A 133 5.41 1.46 16.15
C GLY A 133 6.05 1.58 17.53
N PRO A 134 7.38 1.69 17.58
CA PRO A 134 8.11 1.93 18.83
C PRO A 134 7.72 3.27 19.46
N ALA A 135 7.43 3.23 20.77
CA ALA A 135 6.98 4.39 21.50
C ALA A 135 8.10 5.44 21.74
N GLN A 136 7.83 6.69 21.45
CA GLN A 136 8.62 7.86 21.85
C GLN A 136 7.93 8.51 23.03
N ARG A 137 8.64 8.63 24.18
CA ARG A 137 8.06 9.07 25.45
C ARG A 137 8.10 10.60 25.57
N ASP A 138 6.94 11.22 25.77
CA ASP A 138 6.80 12.56 26.29
C ASP A 138 6.70 12.49 27.82
N SER A 139 7.73 12.98 28.52
CA SER A 139 7.78 12.93 29.99
C SER A 139 6.89 13.96 30.65
N ARG A 140 6.59 15.08 29.98
CA ARG A 140 5.78 16.17 30.51
C ARG A 140 4.31 15.76 30.66
N TRP A 141 3.75 15.18 29.59
CA TRP A 141 2.36 14.71 29.58
C TRP A 141 2.23 13.23 29.91
N ARG A 142 3.36 12.51 30.03
CA ARG A 142 3.41 11.05 30.17
C ARG A 142 2.58 10.37 29.08
N VAL A 143 2.81 10.80 27.84
CA VAL A 143 2.20 10.24 26.63
C VAL A 143 3.30 9.55 25.81
N ASN A 144 3.00 8.36 25.33
CA ASN A 144 3.83 7.66 24.36
C ASN A 144 3.31 7.97 22.96
N PHE A 145 4.11 8.60 22.12
CA PHE A 145 3.85 8.61 20.70
C PHE A 145 4.28 7.24 20.14
N ASN A 146 3.32 6.41 19.83
CA ASN A 146 3.50 5.04 19.36
C ASN A 146 2.96 4.83 17.93
N GLY A 147 2.90 5.89 17.11
CA GLY A 147 2.47 5.82 15.71
C GLY A 147 3.45 5.07 14.81
N LEU A 148 3.02 4.74 13.59
CA LEU A 148 3.85 4.12 12.56
C LEU A 148 4.74 5.19 11.91
N GLY A 149 5.83 5.55 12.58
CA GLY A 149 6.77 6.58 12.16
C GLY A 149 7.21 7.48 13.31
N THR A 150 7.29 8.78 13.02
CA THR A 150 7.68 9.83 13.96
C THR A 150 6.66 10.97 13.91
N TRP A 151 6.89 12.00 14.73
CA TRP A 151 6.13 13.24 14.61
C TRP A 151 6.31 13.98 13.28
N ASP A 152 7.38 13.70 12.54
CA ASP A 152 7.66 14.33 11.24
C ASP A 152 7.00 13.59 10.07
N TYR A 153 6.71 12.30 10.26
CA TYR A 153 6.00 11.47 9.28
C TYR A 153 5.38 10.26 9.98
N CYS A 154 4.06 10.14 9.93
CA CYS A 154 3.33 9.06 10.58
C CYS A 154 2.12 8.62 9.75
N ALA A 155 2.14 7.40 9.24
CA ALA A 155 0.95 6.75 8.70
C ALA A 155 0.13 6.13 9.83
N THR A 156 -1.18 6.01 9.65
CA THR A 156 -2.07 5.25 10.54
C THR A 156 -2.60 4.03 9.81
N VAL A 157 -2.69 2.90 10.51
CA VAL A 157 -3.27 1.66 9.99
C VAL A 157 -4.21 1.10 11.04
N GLU A 158 -5.50 1.03 10.72
CA GLU A 158 -6.50 0.41 11.60
C GLU A 158 -6.38 -1.12 11.56
N ARG A 159 -6.62 -1.76 12.71
CA ARG A 159 -6.66 -3.24 12.86
C ARG A 159 -8.00 -3.77 12.35
N THR A 160 -8.24 -3.66 11.03
CA THR A 160 -9.42 -4.27 10.42
C THR A 160 -9.32 -5.79 10.43
N GLN A 161 -10.47 -6.49 10.43
CA GLN A 161 -10.46 -7.95 10.35
C GLN A 161 -9.72 -8.44 9.10
N ALA A 162 -9.93 -7.79 7.96
CA ALA A 162 -9.25 -8.13 6.70
C ALA A 162 -7.73 -8.06 6.82
N ILE A 163 -7.18 -6.99 7.41
CA ILE A 163 -5.72 -6.86 7.61
C ILE A 163 -5.23 -7.92 8.63
N MET A 164 -5.97 -8.15 9.71
CA MET A 164 -5.61 -9.17 10.70
C MET A 164 -5.54 -10.58 10.08
N ASP A 165 -6.49 -10.93 9.24
CA ASP A 165 -6.51 -12.21 8.53
C ASP A 165 -5.34 -12.32 7.54
N LEU A 166 -5.02 -11.25 6.82
CA LEU A 166 -3.89 -11.20 5.88
C LEU A 166 -2.54 -11.31 6.60
N VAL A 167 -2.35 -10.60 7.70
CA VAL A 167 -1.12 -10.69 8.52
C VAL A 167 -0.98 -12.10 9.10
N SER A 168 -2.08 -12.71 9.57
CA SER A 168 -2.06 -14.07 10.11
C SER A 168 -1.78 -15.15 9.06
N SER A 169 -1.85 -14.84 7.77
CA SER A 169 -1.47 -15.78 6.69
C SER A 169 0.05 -15.95 6.56
N GLU A 170 0.86 -15.16 7.27
CA GLU A 170 2.32 -15.26 7.36
C GLU A 170 2.99 -15.44 5.99
N VAL A 171 2.62 -14.59 5.01
CA VAL A 171 3.00 -14.73 3.59
C VAL A 171 4.52 -14.89 3.40
N LEU A 172 5.36 -14.28 4.25
CA LEU A 172 6.82 -14.38 4.13
C LEU A 172 7.36 -15.73 4.63
N GLU A 173 6.69 -16.34 5.62
CA GLU A 173 7.02 -17.71 6.02
C GLU A 173 6.60 -18.69 4.93
N ALA A 174 5.38 -18.56 4.40
CA ALA A 174 4.92 -19.35 3.27
C ALA A 174 5.82 -19.18 2.03
N ALA A 175 6.40 -17.99 1.80
CA ALA A 175 7.39 -17.77 0.74
C ALA A 175 8.71 -18.55 0.99
N ARG A 176 9.18 -18.60 2.24
CA ARG A 176 10.35 -19.42 2.59
C ARG A 176 10.09 -20.91 2.40
N GLU A 177 8.94 -21.40 2.84
CA GLU A 177 8.55 -22.80 2.63
C GLU A 177 8.45 -23.13 1.14
N PHE A 178 7.89 -22.23 0.35
CA PHE A 178 7.82 -22.39 -1.11
C PHE A 178 9.21 -22.53 -1.72
N VAL A 179 10.16 -21.67 -1.38
CA VAL A 179 11.55 -21.75 -1.86
C VAL A 179 12.23 -23.05 -1.44
N GLN A 180 12.03 -23.50 -0.20
CA GLN A 180 12.61 -24.76 0.31
C GLN A 180 12.02 -26.00 -0.36
N GLY A 181 10.80 -25.91 -0.87
CA GLY A 181 10.11 -26.99 -1.58
C GLY A 181 10.57 -27.18 -3.03
N LEU A 182 11.30 -26.22 -3.63
CA LEU A 182 11.77 -26.28 -5.00
C LEU A 182 13.23 -26.74 -5.07
N ASP A 183 13.56 -27.54 -6.11
CA ASP A 183 14.96 -27.76 -6.45
C ASP A 183 15.60 -26.47 -7.00
N ARG A 184 16.93 -26.43 -7.01
CA ARG A 184 17.67 -25.22 -7.36
C ARG A 184 17.41 -24.75 -8.79
N GLU A 185 17.32 -25.66 -9.76
CA GLU A 185 17.13 -25.31 -11.16
C GLU A 185 15.74 -24.71 -11.40
N LEU A 186 14.70 -25.31 -10.82
CA LEU A 186 13.33 -24.83 -10.87
C LEU A 186 13.22 -23.47 -10.19
N LEU A 187 13.82 -23.30 -9.01
CA LEU A 187 13.85 -22.03 -8.28
C LEU A 187 14.50 -20.93 -9.10
N ASP A 188 15.70 -21.15 -9.67
CA ASP A 188 16.41 -20.17 -10.48
C ASP A 188 15.57 -19.72 -11.70
N ARG A 189 14.86 -20.65 -12.34
CA ARG A 189 13.98 -20.37 -13.49
C ARG A 189 12.75 -19.57 -13.06
N THR A 190 12.11 -19.97 -11.98
CA THR A 190 10.93 -19.28 -11.43
C THR A 190 11.28 -17.86 -11.01
N LEU A 191 12.40 -17.63 -10.33
CA LEU A 191 12.86 -16.30 -9.94
C LEU A 191 13.24 -15.43 -11.15
N ASN A 192 13.91 -15.99 -12.15
CA ASN A 192 14.20 -15.27 -13.39
C ASN A 192 12.93 -14.78 -14.09
N TRP A 193 11.89 -15.63 -14.13
CA TRP A 193 10.59 -15.24 -14.63
C TRP A 193 9.98 -14.11 -13.77
N ALA A 194 10.02 -14.24 -12.44
CA ALA A 194 9.48 -13.23 -11.53
C ALA A 194 10.13 -11.86 -11.74
N TYR A 195 11.46 -11.80 -11.84
CA TYR A 195 12.18 -10.54 -12.11
C TYR A 195 11.81 -9.91 -13.46
N LEU A 196 11.66 -10.72 -14.49
CA LEU A 196 11.30 -10.23 -15.83
C LEU A 196 9.88 -9.68 -15.86
N HIS A 197 8.93 -10.42 -15.30
CA HIS A 197 7.51 -10.04 -15.30
C HIS A 197 7.22 -8.89 -14.33
N GLU A 198 7.84 -8.87 -13.15
CA GLU A 198 7.81 -7.70 -12.26
C GLU A 198 8.21 -6.43 -13.00
N THR A 199 9.29 -6.51 -13.79
CA THR A 199 9.75 -5.39 -14.63
C THR A 199 8.71 -5.02 -15.68
N GLN A 200 8.22 -5.98 -16.46
CA GLN A 200 7.28 -5.73 -17.55
C GLN A 200 5.97 -5.09 -17.04
N ASP A 201 5.41 -5.66 -15.97
CA ASP A 201 4.12 -5.20 -15.45
C ASP A 201 4.25 -3.88 -14.70
N SER A 202 5.39 -3.63 -14.05
CA SER A 202 5.67 -2.31 -13.48
C SER A 202 5.68 -1.20 -14.53
N TYR A 203 6.20 -1.45 -15.73
CA TYR A 203 6.12 -0.49 -16.85
C TYR A 203 4.71 -0.47 -17.48
N ALA A 204 4.05 -1.62 -17.62
CA ALA A 204 2.72 -1.73 -18.21
C ALA A 204 1.63 -1.00 -17.41
N ILE A 205 1.76 -0.92 -16.08
CA ILE A 205 0.88 -0.11 -15.22
C ILE A 205 0.96 1.37 -15.63
N GLU A 206 2.16 1.86 -15.98
CA GLU A 206 2.38 3.23 -16.47
C GLU A 206 2.07 3.39 -17.98
N ARG A 207 1.55 2.33 -18.64
CA ARG A 207 1.28 2.29 -20.08
C ARG A 207 2.54 2.50 -20.93
N GLU A 208 3.68 2.12 -20.42
CA GLU A 208 4.96 2.16 -21.11
C GLU A 208 5.45 0.75 -21.46
N ALA A 209 6.29 0.67 -22.52
CA ALA A 209 7.03 -0.53 -22.87
C ALA A 209 8.53 -0.23 -22.74
N PRO A 210 9.26 -0.89 -21.81
CA PRO A 210 10.69 -0.63 -21.67
C PRO A 210 11.47 -1.16 -22.87
N SER A 211 12.53 -0.43 -23.27
CA SER A 211 13.54 -0.98 -24.18
C SER A 211 14.25 -2.17 -23.49
N GLU A 212 14.93 -3.00 -24.28
CA GLU A 212 15.66 -4.16 -23.75
C GLU A 212 16.71 -3.74 -22.70
N ASP A 213 17.42 -2.63 -22.94
CA ASP A 213 18.42 -2.11 -22.01
C ASP A 213 17.79 -1.61 -20.71
N LYS A 214 16.64 -0.94 -20.77
CA LYS A 214 15.89 -0.50 -19.58
C LYS A 214 15.35 -1.69 -18.78
N ARG A 215 14.88 -2.72 -19.47
CA ARG A 215 14.43 -3.96 -18.85
C ARG A 215 15.56 -4.62 -18.06
N ARG A 216 16.72 -4.81 -18.69
CA ARG A 216 17.92 -5.39 -18.03
C ARG A 216 18.39 -4.54 -16.86
N THR A 217 18.32 -3.22 -16.98
CA THR A 217 18.69 -2.32 -15.89
C THR A 217 17.74 -2.45 -14.71
N PHE A 218 16.43 -2.48 -14.94
CA PHE A 218 15.45 -2.60 -13.88
C PHE A 218 15.52 -3.96 -13.17
N VAL A 219 15.72 -5.06 -13.92
CA VAL A 219 15.99 -6.39 -13.32
C VAL A 219 17.20 -6.35 -12.40
N ARG A 220 18.31 -5.72 -12.81
CA ARG A 220 19.49 -5.56 -11.95
C ARG A 220 19.20 -4.76 -10.69
N LEU A 221 18.43 -3.69 -10.79
CA LEU A 221 18.01 -2.89 -9.64
C LEU A 221 17.18 -3.73 -8.66
N LEU A 222 16.23 -4.52 -9.16
CA LEU A 222 15.45 -5.44 -8.31
C LEU A 222 16.34 -6.47 -7.61
N GLN A 223 17.34 -7.04 -8.29
CA GLN A 223 18.33 -7.95 -7.68
C GLN A 223 19.15 -7.26 -6.57
N GLN A 224 19.47 -5.97 -6.75
CA GLN A 224 20.17 -5.15 -5.76
C GLN A 224 19.25 -4.65 -4.62
N ALA A 225 17.95 -4.90 -4.67
CA ALA A 225 17.04 -4.52 -3.59
C ALA A 225 17.42 -5.16 -2.24
N HIS A 226 18.06 -6.33 -2.25
CA HIS A 226 18.57 -7.02 -1.05
C HIS A 226 19.81 -6.36 -0.45
N GLU A 227 20.56 -5.56 -1.22
CA GLU A 227 21.78 -4.93 -0.73
C GLU A 227 21.48 -3.97 0.44
N PRO A 228 22.22 -4.03 1.56
CA PRO A 228 22.01 -3.15 2.69
C PRO A 228 22.50 -1.73 2.36
N ARG A 229 21.62 -0.93 1.79
CA ARG A 229 21.88 0.48 1.48
C ARG A 229 20.74 1.34 2.05
N GLN A 230 21.10 2.39 2.79
CA GLN A 230 20.12 3.38 3.25
C GLN A 230 19.49 4.11 2.06
N VAL A 231 18.22 4.42 2.23
CA VAL A 231 17.46 5.23 1.26
C VAL A 231 17.67 6.69 1.63
N ASP A 232 18.32 7.43 0.73
CA ASP A 232 18.53 8.87 0.79
C ASP A 232 18.22 9.52 -0.56
N GLU A 233 18.28 10.84 -0.64
CA GLU A 233 17.98 11.57 -1.88
C GLU A 233 18.88 11.12 -3.03
N GLN A 234 20.19 10.99 -2.81
CA GLN A 234 21.12 10.59 -3.86
C GLN A 234 20.80 9.18 -4.40
N TYR A 235 20.47 8.25 -3.52
CA TYR A 235 20.04 6.91 -3.93
C TYR A 235 18.76 6.95 -4.77
N LEU A 236 17.78 7.75 -4.37
CA LEU A 236 16.51 7.90 -5.10
C LEU A 236 16.72 8.57 -6.46
N VAL A 237 17.61 9.56 -6.56
CA VAL A 237 18.02 10.21 -7.82
C VAL A 237 18.70 9.18 -8.75
N ASP A 238 19.65 8.39 -8.24
CA ASP A 238 20.33 7.34 -9.02
C ASP A 238 19.33 6.32 -9.58
N LEU A 239 18.37 5.90 -8.75
CA LEU A 239 17.30 4.99 -9.16
C LEU A 239 16.41 5.62 -10.23
N GLN A 240 15.94 6.85 -10.03
CA GLN A 240 15.10 7.58 -10.98
C GLN A 240 15.79 7.66 -12.36
N ASN A 241 17.03 8.05 -12.40
CA ASN A 241 17.83 8.16 -13.62
C ASN A 241 18.01 6.81 -14.34
N SER A 242 18.07 5.73 -13.58
CA SER A 242 18.16 4.37 -14.13
C SER A 242 16.84 3.88 -14.75
N ILE A 243 15.70 4.30 -14.21
CA ILE A 243 14.36 3.84 -14.57
C ILE A 243 13.75 4.68 -15.69
N VAL A 244 13.93 6.01 -15.67
CA VAL A 244 13.32 6.93 -16.61
C VAL A 244 13.88 6.76 -18.00
N SER A 245 12.99 6.69 -19.00
CA SER A 245 13.37 6.44 -20.39
C SER A 245 13.81 7.69 -21.11
N ASN A 246 13.20 8.84 -20.80
CA ASN A 246 13.55 10.12 -21.42
C ASN A 246 14.71 10.80 -20.69
N PRO A 247 15.88 11.02 -21.34
CA PRO A 247 17.01 11.70 -20.69
C PRO A 247 16.70 13.12 -20.20
N TYR A 248 15.72 13.78 -20.79
CA TYR A 248 15.29 15.12 -20.34
C TYR A 248 14.51 15.11 -19.03
N ASN A 249 14.01 13.95 -18.62
CA ASN A 249 13.28 13.77 -17.35
C ASN A 249 14.20 13.25 -16.23
N GLN A 250 15.51 13.12 -16.48
CA GLN A 250 16.47 12.72 -15.44
C GLN A 250 16.57 13.78 -14.36
N ALA A 251 16.56 13.33 -13.10
CA ALA A 251 16.64 14.19 -11.94
C ALA A 251 18.08 14.41 -11.47
N VAL A 252 18.34 15.57 -10.90
CA VAL A 252 19.58 15.86 -10.16
C VAL A 252 19.30 15.99 -8.67
N GLN A 253 18.05 16.22 -8.29
CA GLN A 253 17.50 16.36 -6.94
C GLN A 253 15.99 16.13 -6.98
N TYR A 254 15.31 16.24 -5.85
CA TYR A 254 13.85 16.29 -5.82
C TYR A 254 13.35 17.49 -6.66
N ARG A 255 12.12 17.41 -7.15
CA ARG A 255 11.52 18.45 -7.98
C ARG A 255 11.46 19.80 -7.26
N THR A 256 11.75 20.83 -8.00
CA THR A 256 11.64 22.25 -7.60
C THR A 256 10.47 22.94 -8.29
N GLU A 257 9.77 22.21 -9.17
CA GLU A 257 8.60 22.68 -9.90
C GLU A 257 7.37 21.88 -9.51
N GLN A 258 6.20 22.49 -9.65
CA GLN A 258 4.95 21.81 -9.42
C GLN A 258 4.64 20.87 -10.59
N ASN A 259 4.39 19.60 -10.26
CA ASN A 259 3.83 18.63 -11.19
C ASN A 259 2.39 18.28 -10.83
N TRP A 260 1.71 17.59 -11.73
CA TRP A 260 0.33 17.12 -11.54
C TRP A 260 0.09 15.87 -12.38
N LEU A 261 -0.98 15.14 -12.03
CA LEU A 261 -1.47 14.04 -12.85
C LEU A 261 -2.80 14.44 -13.51
N SER A 262 -2.99 13.98 -14.74
CA SER A 262 -4.19 14.27 -15.54
C SER A 262 -4.76 12.98 -16.12
N ASP A 263 -6.08 12.96 -16.34
CA ASP A 263 -6.79 11.89 -17.05
C ASP A 263 -6.85 12.10 -18.58
N GLY A 264 -6.16 13.15 -19.09
CA GLY A 264 -6.12 13.52 -20.50
C GLY A 264 -7.25 14.47 -20.92
N ASN A 265 -8.20 14.80 -20.03
CA ASN A 265 -9.18 15.83 -20.30
C ASN A 265 -8.55 17.22 -20.27
N GLN A 266 -9.08 18.15 -21.07
CA GLN A 266 -8.57 19.52 -21.11
C GLN A 266 -9.02 20.34 -19.91
N GLY A 267 -8.15 21.29 -19.50
CA GLY A 267 -8.43 22.28 -18.46
C GLY A 267 -8.30 21.72 -17.04
N ALA A 268 -8.63 22.56 -16.06
CA ALA A 268 -8.43 22.27 -14.63
C ALA A 268 -9.20 21.05 -14.11
N LEU A 269 -10.29 20.64 -14.79
CA LEU A 269 -11.06 19.45 -14.45
C LEU A 269 -10.34 18.15 -14.81
N GLY A 270 -9.46 18.17 -15.80
CA GLY A 270 -8.63 17.04 -16.18
C GLY A 270 -7.48 16.76 -15.21
N VAL A 271 -7.13 17.70 -14.33
CA VAL A 271 -6.12 17.49 -13.28
C VAL A 271 -6.73 16.65 -12.17
N THR A 272 -6.28 15.41 -12.06
CA THR A 272 -6.82 14.40 -11.13
C THR A 272 -6.07 14.32 -9.80
N TYR A 273 -4.81 14.75 -9.79
CA TYR A 273 -3.98 14.80 -8.60
C TYR A 273 -2.99 15.97 -8.67
N VAL A 274 -2.80 16.63 -7.55
CA VAL A 274 -1.76 17.65 -7.34
C VAL A 274 -0.97 17.24 -6.10
N PRO A 275 0.29 16.79 -6.27
CA PRO A 275 1.18 16.50 -5.16
C PRO A 275 1.50 17.74 -4.33
N PRO A 276 2.15 17.59 -3.15
CA PRO A 276 2.51 18.72 -2.28
C PRO A 276 3.31 19.80 -3.03
N ALA A 277 3.29 21.02 -2.50
CA ALA A 277 4.08 22.11 -3.03
C ALA A 277 5.58 21.75 -3.08
N PRO A 278 6.33 22.20 -4.09
CA PRO A 278 7.74 21.81 -4.24
C PRO A 278 8.60 22.16 -3.01
N GLU A 279 8.30 23.26 -2.33
CA GLU A 279 8.98 23.69 -1.11
C GLU A 279 8.80 22.73 0.07
N ASP A 280 7.72 21.95 0.09
CA ASP A 280 7.43 20.98 1.16
C ASP A 280 8.10 19.61 0.91
N VAL A 281 8.47 19.32 -0.34
CA VAL A 281 8.98 17.98 -0.74
C VAL A 281 10.23 17.56 0.05
N PRO A 282 11.26 18.43 0.25
CA PRO A 282 12.45 18.01 0.97
C PRO A 282 12.14 17.56 2.41
N ALA A 283 11.32 18.31 3.14
CA ALA A 283 10.98 18.00 4.53
C ALA A 283 10.06 16.75 4.63
N LEU A 284 9.13 16.57 3.67
CA LEU A 284 8.32 15.35 3.57
C LEU A 284 9.19 14.13 3.29
N MET A 285 10.15 14.24 2.38
CA MET A 285 11.06 13.15 2.04
C MET A 285 12.03 12.82 3.16
N GLU A 286 12.48 13.80 3.96
CA GLU A 286 13.28 13.55 5.16
C GLU A 286 12.51 12.70 6.18
N GLY A 287 11.25 13.05 6.46
CA GLY A 287 10.37 12.25 7.32
C GLY A 287 10.13 10.85 6.76
N TRP A 288 9.82 10.74 5.48
CA TRP A 288 9.58 9.48 4.78
C TRP A 288 10.84 8.59 4.75
N THR A 289 12.02 9.12 4.43
CA THR A 289 13.28 8.35 4.43
C THR A 289 13.64 7.88 5.84
N THR A 290 13.38 8.71 6.86
CA THR A 290 13.52 8.32 8.27
C THR A 290 12.62 7.14 8.61
N PHE A 291 11.36 7.15 8.19
CA PHE A 291 10.44 6.02 8.33
C PHE A 291 11.01 4.77 7.67
N VAL A 292 11.34 4.83 6.37
CA VAL A 292 11.84 3.69 5.60
C VAL A 292 13.08 3.06 6.23
N ASN A 293 14.05 3.87 6.62
CA ASN A 293 15.32 3.39 7.18
C ASN A 293 15.21 2.84 8.61
N ARG A 294 14.15 3.17 9.36
CA ARG A 294 13.97 2.76 10.76
C ARG A 294 12.96 1.64 10.99
N THR A 295 12.16 1.28 9.99
CA THR A 295 11.07 0.29 10.15
C THR A 295 11.52 -1.16 10.03
N SER A 296 12.70 -1.42 9.46
CA SER A 296 13.22 -2.80 9.33
C SER A 296 13.24 -3.54 10.67
N GLY A 297 12.59 -4.70 10.71
CA GLY A 297 12.49 -5.57 11.89
C GLY A 297 11.59 -5.06 13.04
N ARG A 298 10.83 -3.98 12.82
CA ARG A 298 9.95 -3.37 13.85
C ARG A 298 8.47 -3.40 13.51
N LEU A 299 8.15 -3.58 12.25
CA LEU A 299 6.79 -3.71 11.71
C LEU A 299 6.72 -4.98 10.86
N ASP A 300 5.49 -5.43 10.58
CA ASP A 300 5.29 -6.40 9.50
C ASP A 300 5.91 -5.86 8.21
N PRO A 301 6.79 -6.63 7.53
CA PRO A 301 7.56 -6.12 6.40
C PRO A 301 6.69 -5.73 5.20
N VAL A 302 5.59 -6.43 4.93
CA VAL A 302 4.69 -6.11 3.83
C VAL A 302 3.90 -4.84 4.14
N MET A 303 3.51 -4.65 5.40
CA MET A 303 2.91 -3.40 5.87
C MET A 303 3.87 -2.22 5.71
N ALA A 304 5.13 -2.38 6.16
CA ALA A 304 6.15 -1.34 6.02
C ALA A 304 6.43 -1.00 4.55
N ALA A 305 6.52 -2.02 3.68
CA ALA A 305 6.71 -1.87 2.24
C ALA A 305 5.52 -1.14 1.59
N SER A 306 4.29 -1.45 2.00
CA SER A 306 3.08 -0.79 1.51
C SER A 306 3.05 0.69 1.89
N ILE A 307 3.31 1.03 3.17
CA ILE A 307 3.36 2.43 3.63
C ILE A 307 4.45 3.20 2.89
N ALA A 308 5.63 2.61 2.72
CA ALA A 308 6.74 3.24 2.01
C ALA A 308 6.39 3.51 0.53
N SER A 309 5.87 2.50 -0.17
CA SER A 309 5.51 2.58 -1.59
C SER A 309 4.41 3.62 -1.85
N PHE A 310 3.28 3.54 -1.14
CA PHE A 310 2.16 4.47 -1.33
C PHE A 310 2.50 5.89 -0.84
N GLY A 311 3.19 6.03 0.31
CA GLY A 311 3.63 7.33 0.79
C GLY A 311 4.54 8.05 -0.21
N PHE A 312 5.47 7.32 -0.83
CA PHE A 312 6.34 7.86 -1.87
C PHE A 312 5.56 8.37 -3.09
N VAL A 313 4.61 7.57 -3.59
CA VAL A 313 3.82 7.99 -4.76
C VAL A 313 2.88 9.15 -4.45
N PHE A 314 2.45 9.32 -3.19
CA PHE A 314 1.66 10.48 -2.77
C PHE A 314 2.51 11.74 -2.63
N ILE A 315 3.74 11.66 -2.13
CA ILE A 315 4.66 12.82 -2.10
C ILE A 315 5.09 13.20 -3.52
N HIS A 316 5.27 12.20 -4.40
CA HIS A 316 5.60 12.40 -5.81
C HIS A 316 6.84 13.28 -6.02
N PRO A 317 8.01 12.88 -5.48
CA PRO A 317 9.17 13.78 -5.35
C PRO A 317 9.90 14.08 -6.66
N PHE A 318 9.61 13.40 -7.76
CA PHE A 318 10.24 13.61 -9.06
C PHE A 318 9.23 14.05 -10.12
N MET A 319 9.73 14.59 -11.23
CA MET A 319 8.87 14.97 -12.37
C MET A 319 8.36 13.75 -13.13
N ASP A 320 9.10 12.63 -13.12
CA ASP A 320 8.76 11.38 -13.80
C ASP A 320 9.31 10.17 -13.03
N GLY A 321 8.71 8.99 -13.25
CA GLY A 321 9.17 7.71 -12.71
C GLY A 321 8.68 7.35 -11.31
N ASN A 322 7.86 8.20 -10.67
CA ASN A 322 7.43 7.98 -9.28
C ASN A 322 6.66 6.68 -9.08
N GLY A 323 5.79 6.29 -10.02
CA GLY A 323 5.05 5.04 -9.92
C GLY A 323 5.95 3.80 -10.00
N ARG A 324 6.91 3.77 -10.91
CA ARG A 324 7.89 2.68 -11.03
C ARG A 324 8.82 2.62 -9.82
N LEU A 325 9.26 3.79 -9.33
CA LEU A 325 10.05 3.88 -8.10
C LEU A 325 9.27 3.39 -6.89
N SER A 326 8.01 3.75 -6.73
CA SER A 326 7.20 3.31 -5.59
C SER A 326 7.09 1.78 -5.52
N ARG A 327 6.91 1.10 -6.67
CA ARG A 327 6.89 -0.37 -6.73
C ARG A 327 8.26 -0.97 -6.47
N PHE A 328 9.33 -0.38 -7.00
CA PHE A 328 10.69 -0.78 -6.62
C PHE A 328 10.94 -0.64 -5.11
N LEU A 329 10.50 0.46 -4.49
CA LEU A 329 10.66 0.72 -3.06
C LEU A 329 9.87 -0.26 -2.19
N PHE A 330 8.74 -0.78 -2.68
CA PHE A 330 8.06 -1.90 -2.04
C PHE A 330 9.01 -3.09 -1.87
N HIS A 331 9.68 -3.50 -2.96
CA HIS A 331 10.65 -4.60 -2.91
C HIS A 331 11.86 -4.26 -2.04
N LYS A 332 12.37 -3.03 -2.13
CA LYS A 332 13.52 -2.59 -1.33
C LYS A 332 13.27 -2.73 0.16
N VAL A 333 12.12 -2.24 0.65
CA VAL A 333 11.75 -2.32 2.06
C VAL A 333 11.49 -3.76 2.48
N LEU A 334 10.83 -4.55 1.65
CA LEU A 334 10.55 -5.95 1.89
C LEU A 334 11.83 -6.78 2.00
N CYS A 335 12.76 -6.63 1.05
CA CYS A 335 14.04 -7.33 1.03
C CYS A 335 14.93 -6.95 2.24
N GLN A 336 14.96 -5.66 2.61
CA GLN A 336 15.74 -5.18 3.76
C GLN A 336 15.23 -5.68 5.11
N SER A 337 14.02 -6.22 5.18
CA SER A 337 13.50 -6.83 6.40
C SER A 337 14.33 -8.06 6.85
N GLY A 338 15.05 -8.68 5.93
CA GLY A 338 15.76 -9.94 6.14
C GLY A 338 14.85 -11.16 6.31
N GLN A 339 13.53 -10.97 6.16
CA GLN A 339 12.56 -12.07 6.28
C GLN A 339 12.29 -12.76 4.93
N LEU A 340 12.57 -12.09 3.83
CA LEU A 340 12.53 -12.68 2.49
C LEU A 340 13.93 -13.25 2.17
N GLY A 341 14.00 -14.51 1.69
CA GLY A 341 15.27 -15.17 1.36
C GLY A 341 16.08 -14.37 0.34
N GLU A 342 17.43 -14.49 0.40
CA GLU A 342 18.31 -13.79 -0.53
C GLU A 342 17.99 -14.18 -1.99
N GLY A 343 17.86 -13.19 -2.86
CA GLY A 343 17.47 -13.39 -4.26
C GLY A 343 15.99 -13.71 -4.48
N MET A 344 15.19 -13.85 -3.44
CA MET A 344 13.74 -14.04 -3.57
C MET A 344 13.05 -12.72 -3.90
N LEU A 345 12.09 -12.77 -4.81
CA LEU A 345 11.22 -11.66 -5.19
C LEU A 345 9.76 -12.14 -5.20
N LEU A 346 8.86 -11.37 -4.60
CA LEU A 346 7.42 -11.52 -4.78
C LEU A 346 6.99 -10.62 -5.95
N PRO A 347 6.50 -11.13 -7.08
CA PRO A 347 6.20 -10.29 -8.25
C PRO A 347 4.86 -9.53 -8.07
N VAL A 348 4.86 -8.56 -7.16
CA VAL A 348 3.65 -7.82 -6.77
C VAL A 348 3.08 -6.95 -7.89
N SER A 349 3.91 -6.49 -8.85
CA SER A 349 3.41 -5.69 -9.98
C SER A 349 2.53 -6.52 -10.91
N ILE A 350 2.76 -7.83 -11.02
CA ILE A 350 1.87 -8.75 -11.77
C ILE A 350 0.49 -8.75 -11.10
N ALA A 351 0.44 -9.03 -9.80
CA ALA A 351 -0.80 -9.02 -9.03
C ALA A 351 -1.49 -7.65 -9.09
N MET A 352 -0.74 -6.55 -8.93
CA MET A 352 -1.27 -5.18 -9.07
C MET A 352 -1.85 -4.93 -10.46
N LYS A 353 -1.23 -5.45 -11.53
CA LYS A 353 -1.71 -5.33 -12.89
C LYS A 353 -2.99 -6.12 -13.13
N HIS A 354 -3.11 -7.32 -12.59
CA HIS A 354 -4.34 -8.11 -12.63
C HIS A 354 -5.48 -7.40 -11.88
N HIS A 355 -5.16 -6.67 -10.80
CA HIS A 355 -6.10 -5.88 -10.00
C HIS A 355 -5.99 -4.37 -10.24
N GLU A 356 -5.65 -3.93 -11.46
CA GLU A 356 -5.38 -2.52 -11.80
C GLU A 356 -6.52 -1.58 -11.37
N ALA A 357 -7.77 -1.98 -11.53
CA ALA A 357 -8.91 -1.17 -11.12
C ALA A 357 -8.93 -0.90 -9.60
N GLN A 358 -8.56 -1.90 -8.80
CA GLN A 358 -8.48 -1.77 -7.34
C GLN A 358 -7.25 -0.95 -6.92
N TYR A 359 -6.10 -1.16 -7.57
CA TYR A 359 -4.90 -0.35 -7.38
C TYR A 359 -5.19 1.13 -7.60
N LEU A 360 -5.80 1.46 -8.74
CA LEU A 360 -6.20 2.83 -9.06
C LEU A 360 -7.24 3.38 -8.08
N GLN A 361 -8.13 2.54 -7.54
CA GLN A 361 -9.09 2.99 -6.52
C GLN A 361 -8.40 3.36 -5.21
N VAL A 362 -7.45 2.55 -4.74
CA VAL A 362 -6.67 2.85 -3.53
C VAL A 362 -5.87 4.16 -3.68
N LEU A 363 -5.28 4.39 -4.86
CA LEU A 363 -4.62 5.67 -5.15
C LEU A 363 -5.61 6.85 -5.14
N ARG A 364 -6.80 6.69 -5.73
CA ARG A 364 -7.86 7.72 -5.77
C ARG A 364 -8.42 8.05 -4.40
N ASP A 365 -8.44 7.09 -3.50
CA ASP A 365 -8.95 7.30 -2.13
C ASP A 365 -8.15 8.34 -1.35
N PHE A 366 -6.88 8.53 -1.71
CA PHE A 366 -6.04 9.61 -1.20
C PHE A 366 -6.00 10.81 -2.17
N SER A 367 -5.75 10.57 -3.46
CA SER A 367 -5.44 11.63 -4.42
C SER A 367 -6.63 12.56 -4.67
N ARG A 368 -7.86 12.03 -4.68
CA ARG A 368 -9.06 12.85 -4.91
C ARG A 368 -9.33 13.82 -3.77
N PRO A 369 -9.39 13.41 -2.48
CA PRO A 369 -9.50 14.37 -1.37
C PRO A 369 -8.36 15.39 -1.34
N ALA A 370 -7.12 15.00 -1.66
CA ALA A 370 -6.00 15.92 -1.74
C ALA A 370 -6.20 16.95 -2.85
N ARG A 371 -6.69 16.51 -4.03
CA ARG A 371 -7.00 17.38 -5.17
C ARG A 371 -8.09 18.42 -4.83
N ASP A 372 -9.08 18.05 -4.04
CA ASP A 372 -10.18 18.94 -3.62
C ASP A 372 -9.69 20.08 -2.71
N LEU A 373 -8.52 19.93 -2.09
CA LEU A 373 -7.87 20.97 -1.27
C LEU A 373 -6.94 21.89 -2.06
N VAL A 374 -6.88 21.75 -3.39
CA VAL A 374 -6.07 22.60 -4.26
C VAL A 374 -6.97 23.27 -5.30
N ARG A 375 -6.91 24.61 -5.37
CA ARG A 375 -7.52 25.35 -6.48
C ARG A 375 -6.57 25.30 -7.68
N VAL A 376 -7.07 24.77 -8.79
CA VAL A 376 -6.35 24.69 -10.06
C VAL A 376 -6.97 25.68 -11.05
N ARG A 377 -6.16 26.53 -11.66
CA ARG A 377 -6.56 27.51 -12.66
C ARG A 377 -5.72 27.32 -13.92
N ALA A 378 -6.34 27.07 -15.05
CA ALA A 378 -5.64 27.06 -16.33
C ALA A 378 -5.14 28.47 -16.67
N ILE A 379 -3.86 28.60 -17.02
CA ILE A 379 -3.20 29.87 -17.41
C ILE A 379 -2.72 29.84 -18.85
N GLY A 380 -2.70 28.65 -19.47
CA GLY A 380 -2.32 28.41 -20.86
C GLY A 380 -2.77 27.02 -21.31
N GLU A 381 -2.38 26.61 -22.51
CA GLU A 381 -2.61 25.25 -23.02
C GLU A 381 -1.63 24.30 -22.33
N GLY A 382 -2.16 23.47 -21.41
CA GLY A 382 -1.35 22.55 -20.60
C GLY A 382 -0.66 23.16 -19.39
N ASP A 383 -0.83 24.48 -19.16
CA ASP A 383 -0.22 25.18 -18.04
C ASP A 383 -1.27 25.54 -16.97
N TYR A 384 -0.91 25.34 -15.71
CA TYR A 384 -1.79 25.54 -14.57
C TYR A 384 -1.12 26.30 -13.45
N ASP A 385 -1.90 27.11 -12.76
CA ASP A 385 -1.59 27.75 -11.50
C ASP A 385 -2.27 26.99 -10.35
N PHE A 386 -1.56 26.77 -9.26
CA PHE A 386 -1.99 25.98 -8.13
C PHE A 386 -2.02 26.83 -6.85
N SER A 387 -3.14 26.80 -6.14
CA SER A 387 -3.28 27.45 -4.84
C SER A 387 -3.69 26.42 -3.80
N PHE A 388 -2.80 26.08 -2.89
CA PHE A 388 -3.03 25.10 -1.84
C PHE A 388 -3.82 25.71 -0.70
N ARG A 389 -4.88 25.01 -0.24
CA ARG A 389 -5.65 25.33 0.97
C ARG A 389 -5.06 24.58 2.17
N ALA A 390 -4.60 23.35 1.98
CA ALA A 390 -3.95 22.54 2.98
C ALA A 390 -2.44 22.76 2.96
N ASP A 391 -1.81 22.60 4.12
CA ASP A 391 -0.37 22.46 4.26
C ASP A 391 0.10 21.02 4.03
N ASP A 392 1.37 20.75 4.27
CA ASP A 392 2.00 19.43 4.08
C ASP A 392 1.51 18.34 5.06
N LYS A 393 0.75 18.70 6.11
CA LYS A 393 0.31 17.77 7.16
C LYS A 393 -0.58 16.65 6.64
N ILE A 394 -1.36 16.88 5.55
CA ILE A 394 -2.16 15.83 4.92
C ILE A 394 -1.30 14.74 4.24
N PHE A 395 -0.06 15.06 3.88
CA PHE A 395 0.91 14.13 3.30
C PHE A 395 1.81 13.48 4.37
N ARG A 396 2.03 14.19 5.51
CA ARG A 396 2.77 13.66 6.67
C ARG A 396 1.98 12.64 7.45
N TYR A 397 0.68 12.92 7.64
CA TYR A 397 -0.21 12.15 8.51
C TYR A 397 -1.40 11.67 7.71
N TRP A 398 -1.35 10.44 7.28
CA TRP A 398 -2.38 9.88 6.40
C TRP A 398 -2.82 8.48 6.82
N ASP A 399 -4.04 8.13 6.46
CA ASP A 399 -4.60 6.80 6.70
C ASP A 399 -4.14 5.85 5.60
N ALA A 400 -3.26 4.91 5.98
CA ALA A 400 -2.70 3.90 5.11
C ALA A 400 -3.47 2.57 5.13
N THR A 401 -4.58 2.48 5.84
CA THR A 401 -5.31 1.22 6.05
C THR A 401 -5.64 0.51 4.74
N ALA A 402 -6.26 1.21 3.79
CA ALA A 402 -6.60 0.62 2.48
C ALA A 402 -5.36 0.25 1.65
N CYS A 403 -4.29 1.05 1.73
CA CYS A 403 -3.03 0.79 1.03
C CYS A 403 -2.33 -0.46 1.57
N VAL A 404 -2.32 -0.63 2.88
CA VAL A 404 -1.73 -1.80 3.55
C VAL A 404 -2.54 -3.06 3.27
N GLU A 405 -3.88 -2.99 3.36
CA GLU A 405 -4.74 -4.11 3.00
C GLU A 405 -4.50 -4.57 1.56
N PHE A 406 -4.43 -3.61 0.63
CA PHE A 406 -4.14 -3.90 -0.77
C PHE A 406 -2.75 -4.52 -0.94
N GLY A 407 -1.70 -3.93 -0.35
CA GLY A 407 -0.32 -4.44 -0.45
C GLY A 407 -0.15 -5.85 0.11
N LEU A 408 -0.75 -6.15 1.28
CA LEU A 408 -0.76 -7.49 1.87
C LEU A 408 -1.44 -8.51 0.95
N ARG A 409 -2.58 -8.14 0.36
CA ARG A 409 -3.30 -9.00 -0.59
C ARG A 409 -2.48 -9.26 -1.85
N MET A 410 -1.84 -8.24 -2.42
CA MET A 410 -0.98 -8.38 -3.61
C MET A 410 0.27 -9.22 -3.31
N ALA A 411 0.87 -9.10 -2.14
CA ALA A 411 1.99 -9.95 -1.73
C ALA A 411 1.58 -11.43 -1.59
N LYS A 412 0.40 -11.68 -1.01
CA LYS A 412 -0.17 -13.03 -0.91
C LYS A 412 -0.47 -13.62 -2.28
N GLU A 413 -1.10 -12.88 -3.16
CA GLU A 413 -1.43 -13.32 -4.53
C GLU A 413 -0.17 -13.56 -5.36
N ALA A 414 0.85 -12.69 -5.24
CA ALA A 414 2.14 -12.87 -5.90
C ALA A 414 2.80 -14.22 -5.56
N LEU A 415 2.63 -14.70 -4.31
CA LEU A 415 3.13 -15.99 -3.89
C LEU A 415 2.21 -17.14 -4.29
N GLU A 416 0.93 -17.06 -3.86
CA GLU A 416 0.00 -18.20 -3.93
C GLU A 416 -0.54 -18.45 -5.33
N VAL A 417 -0.56 -17.42 -6.18
CA VAL A 417 -1.04 -17.51 -7.55
C VAL A 417 0.12 -17.42 -8.54
N GLU A 418 0.82 -16.29 -8.57
CA GLU A 418 1.76 -16.00 -9.65
C GLU A 418 2.98 -16.94 -9.62
N LEU A 419 3.69 -17.03 -8.49
CA LEU A 419 4.89 -17.87 -8.37
C LEU A 419 4.56 -19.35 -8.42
N ARG A 420 3.46 -19.77 -7.80
CA ARG A 420 3.04 -21.18 -7.82
C ARG A 420 2.62 -21.62 -9.22
N ASN A 421 1.84 -20.82 -9.93
CA ASN A 421 1.44 -21.11 -11.29
C ASN A 421 2.63 -21.22 -12.23
N GLU A 422 3.62 -20.29 -12.10
CA GLU A 422 4.81 -20.35 -12.95
C GLU A 422 5.68 -21.55 -12.63
N SER A 423 5.90 -21.88 -11.35
CA SER A 423 6.68 -23.07 -10.99
C SER A 423 6.03 -24.37 -11.50
N ASN A 424 4.71 -24.49 -11.40
CA ASN A 424 3.96 -25.60 -11.94
C ASN A 424 4.04 -25.64 -13.48
N PHE A 425 3.89 -24.49 -14.13
CA PHE A 425 4.05 -24.39 -15.58
C PHE A 425 5.44 -24.87 -16.04
N ILE A 426 6.51 -24.49 -15.36
CA ILE A 426 7.88 -24.93 -15.67
C ILE A 426 8.01 -26.45 -15.49
N LEU A 427 7.48 -27.02 -14.40
CA LEU A 427 7.48 -28.46 -14.16
C LEU A 427 6.75 -29.24 -15.25
N HIS A 428 5.54 -28.78 -15.61
CA HIS A 428 4.74 -29.39 -16.68
C HIS A 428 5.43 -29.29 -18.03
N PHE A 429 6.02 -28.13 -18.32
CA PHE A 429 6.78 -27.91 -19.54
C PHE A 429 7.94 -28.90 -19.69
N ASP A 430 8.71 -29.08 -18.63
CA ASP A 430 9.85 -30.00 -18.63
C ASP A 430 9.41 -31.47 -18.76
N ALA A 431 8.31 -31.84 -18.06
CA ALA A 431 7.76 -33.18 -18.16
C ALA A 431 7.26 -33.53 -19.56
N VAL A 432 6.52 -32.59 -20.20
CA VAL A 432 6.04 -32.80 -21.58
C VAL A 432 7.22 -32.82 -22.55
N ARG A 433 8.11 -31.84 -22.46
CA ARG A 433 9.27 -31.72 -23.33
C ARG A 433 10.15 -32.97 -23.31
N ARG A 434 10.49 -33.47 -22.13
CA ARG A 434 11.34 -34.68 -21.94
C ARG A 434 10.72 -35.89 -22.62
N GLU A 435 9.44 -36.18 -22.39
CA GLU A 435 8.80 -37.33 -22.97
C GLU A 435 8.68 -37.25 -24.50
N ILE A 436 8.44 -36.05 -25.04
CA ILE A 436 8.35 -35.89 -26.48
C ILE A 436 9.72 -35.96 -27.16
N ASP A 437 10.76 -35.38 -26.55
CA ASP A 437 12.14 -35.38 -27.07
C ASP A 437 12.71 -36.82 -27.13
N GLU A 438 12.32 -37.68 -26.19
CA GLU A 438 12.69 -39.12 -26.20
C GLU A 438 12.01 -39.93 -27.32
N ARG A 439 10.87 -39.48 -27.86
CA ARG A 439 10.04 -40.20 -28.81
C ARG A 439 10.08 -39.64 -30.23
N PHE A 440 10.38 -38.38 -30.39
CA PHE A 440 10.33 -37.66 -31.68
C PHE A 440 11.53 -36.80 -31.86
N ASP A 441 12.18 -36.88 -33.02
CA ASP A 441 13.30 -35.99 -33.42
C ASP A 441 12.70 -34.65 -33.91
N LEU A 442 12.47 -33.71 -32.99
CA LEU A 442 11.96 -32.39 -33.30
C LEU A 442 13.01 -31.32 -33.00
N ARG A 443 13.03 -30.27 -33.81
CA ARG A 443 13.87 -29.13 -33.52
C ARG A 443 13.51 -28.53 -32.17
N GLY A 444 14.48 -28.36 -31.26
CA GLY A 444 14.23 -27.96 -29.86
C GLY A 444 13.43 -26.68 -29.68
N SER A 445 13.61 -25.68 -30.58
CA SER A 445 12.82 -24.44 -30.56
C SER A 445 11.36 -24.65 -30.98
N THR A 446 11.11 -25.56 -31.95
CA THR A 446 9.76 -25.93 -32.41
C THR A 446 9.04 -26.70 -31.32
N LEU A 447 9.69 -27.70 -30.73
CA LEU A 447 9.16 -28.47 -29.60
C LEU A 447 8.79 -27.54 -28.43
N ALA A 448 9.71 -26.69 -27.98
CA ALA A 448 9.47 -25.74 -26.89
C ALA A 448 8.25 -24.84 -27.15
N THR A 449 8.12 -24.33 -28.38
CA THR A 449 6.97 -23.51 -28.78
C THR A 449 5.66 -24.30 -28.72
N LEU A 450 5.63 -25.51 -29.22
CA LEU A 450 4.41 -26.34 -29.26
C LEU A 450 3.98 -26.79 -27.86
N VAL A 451 4.93 -27.18 -27.01
CA VAL A 451 4.67 -27.52 -25.60
C VAL A 451 4.08 -26.34 -24.86
N SER A 452 4.68 -25.14 -24.99
CA SER A 452 4.14 -23.93 -24.38
C SER A 452 2.74 -23.62 -24.86
N ILE A 453 2.47 -23.73 -26.18
CA ILE A 453 1.12 -23.52 -26.75
C ILE A 453 0.12 -24.54 -26.16
N ALA A 454 0.50 -25.82 -26.09
CA ALA A 454 -0.40 -26.86 -25.58
C ALA A 454 -0.75 -26.61 -24.12
N LEU A 455 0.23 -26.34 -23.27
CA LEU A 455 0.00 -26.05 -21.84
C LEU A 455 -0.86 -24.81 -21.63
N THR A 456 -0.57 -23.71 -22.34
CA THR A 456 -1.33 -22.45 -22.22
C THR A 456 -2.79 -22.59 -22.71
N ASN A 457 -3.07 -23.53 -23.61
CA ASN A 457 -4.41 -23.74 -24.19
C ASN A 457 -5.10 -25.02 -23.69
N GLY A 458 -4.91 -25.41 -22.44
CA GLY A 458 -5.59 -26.56 -21.85
C GLY A 458 -5.32 -27.88 -22.56
N GLY A 459 -4.08 -28.13 -22.97
CA GLY A 459 -3.67 -29.37 -23.64
C GLY A 459 -4.03 -29.43 -25.10
N THR A 460 -4.22 -28.30 -25.81
CA THR A 460 -4.61 -28.32 -27.23
C THR A 460 -3.75 -27.39 -28.09
N ILE A 461 -3.50 -27.81 -29.34
CA ILE A 461 -2.79 -27.03 -30.35
C ILE A 461 -3.75 -26.73 -31.52
N SER A 462 -4.07 -25.45 -31.72
CA SER A 462 -5.03 -25.04 -32.76
C SER A 462 -4.61 -25.44 -34.18
N LYS A 463 -5.59 -25.68 -35.06
CA LYS A 463 -5.36 -26.03 -36.49
C LYS A 463 -4.44 -25.02 -37.20
N ASN A 464 -4.55 -23.72 -36.89
CA ASN A 464 -3.71 -22.69 -37.49
C ASN A 464 -2.26 -22.82 -37.06
N LYS A 465 -2.00 -23.15 -35.79
CA LYS A 465 -0.65 -23.40 -35.28
C LYS A 465 -0.06 -24.69 -35.87
N ARG A 466 -0.82 -25.77 -35.99
CA ARG A 466 -0.38 -26.99 -36.65
C ARG A 466 0.03 -26.74 -38.13
N ARG A 467 -0.76 -25.95 -38.91
CA ARG A 467 -0.41 -25.59 -40.28
C ARG A 467 0.95 -24.89 -40.41
N ARG A 468 1.30 -24.07 -39.42
CA ARG A 468 2.58 -23.32 -39.43
C ARG A 468 3.80 -24.23 -39.34
N TYR A 469 3.68 -25.37 -38.68
CA TYR A 469 4.78 -26.32 -38.46
C TYR A 469 4.53 -27.68 -39.16
N ALA A 470 3.64 -27.73 -40.15
CA ALA A 470 3.24 -28.98 -40.82
C ALA A 470 4.36 -29.71 -41.54
N GLU A 471 5.39 -28.99 -41.98
CA GLU A 471 6.57 -29.58 -42.67
C GLU A 471 7.59 -30.14 -41.66
N GLU A 472 7.57 -29.70 -40.40
CA GLU A 472 8.55 -30.08 -39.39
C GLU A 472 8.00 -31.08 -38.37
N VAL A 473 6.66 -31.21 -38.22
CA VAL A 473 6.02 -31.92 -37.11
C VAL A 473 4.95 -32.85 -37.63
N SER A 474 5.09 -34.13 -37.29
CA SER A 474 4.11 -35.16 -37.66
C SER A 474 2.81 -35.07 -36.84
N GLU A 475 1.69 -35.53 -37.38
CA GLU A 475 0.41 -35.58 -36.64
C GLU A 475 0.51 -36.41 -35.34
N ALA A 476 1.31 -37.50 -35.36
CA ALA A 476 1.57 -38.31 -34.18
C ALA A 476 2.28 -37.53 -33.07
N ALA A 477 3.19 -36.61 -33.43
CA ALA A 477 3.88 -35.74 -32.44
C ALA A 477 2.91 -34.73 -31.82
N TYR A 478 2.01 -34.10 -32.62
CA TYR A 478 0.99 -33.21 -32.08
C TYR A 478 0.07 -33.94 -31.09
N LEU A 479 -0.41 -35.12 -31.43
CA LEU A 479 -1.29 -35.91 -30.54
C LEU A 479 -0.58 -36.29 -29.23
N ALA A 480 0.69 -36.70 -29.31
CA ALA A 480 1.49 -37.01 -28.13
C ALA A 480 1.72 -35.80 -27.23
N ILE A 481 2.03 -34.61 -27.80
CA ILE A 481 2.19 -33.34 -27.02
C ILE A 481 0.88 -33.02 -26.32
N GLU A 482 -0.25 -33.06 -27.03
CA GLU A 482 -1.58 -32.75 -26.46
C GLU A 482 -2.01 -33.73 -25.39
N GLU A 483 -1.77 -35.02 -25.60
CA GLU A 483 -2.11 -36.09 -24.63
C GLU A 483 -1.30 -35.87 -23.33
N LYS A 484 0.01 -35.69 -23.46
CA LYS A 484 0.87 -35.47 -22.28
C LYS A 484 0.57 -34.14 -21.60
N ALA A 485 0.33 -33.05 -22.34
CA ALA A 485 -0.07 -31.78 -21.78
C ALA A 485 -1.34 -31.87 -20.97
N ARG A 486 -2.40 -32.58 -21.47
CA ARG A 486 -3.63 -32.84 -20.71
C ARG A 486 -3.35 -33.65 -19.46
N ALA A 487 -2.52 -34.70 -19.56
CA ALA A 487 -2.21 -35.57 -18.43
C ALA A 487 -1.52 -34.79 -17.27
N VAL A 488 -0.57 -33.88 -17.55
CA VAL A 488 0.09 -33.09 -16.50
C VAL A 488 -0.86 -32.04 -15.93
N LEU A 489 -1.70 -31.40 -16.73
CA LEU A 489 -2.66 -30.40 -16.27
C LEU A 489 -3.77 -31.01 -15.39
N SER A 490 -4.17 -32.25 -15.65
CA SER A 490 -5.23 -32.94 -14.86
C SER A 490 -4.77 -33.34 -13.45
N VAL A 491 -3.46 -33.35 -13.17
CA VAL A 491 -2.90 -33.65 -11.84
C VAL A 491 -3.13 -32.49 -10.88
N ASP A 492 -3.20 -31.25 -11.40
CA ASP A 492 -3.39 -30.03 -10.59
C ASP A 492 -4.85 -29.68 -10.33
N GLU A 493 -5.81 -30.35 -11.00
CA GLU A 493 -7.22 -30.15 -10.66
C GLU A 493 -7.50 -30.80 -9.28
N PRO A 494 -7.98 -30.02 -8.29
CA PRO A 494 -8.41 -30.61 -7.02
C PRO A 494 -9.52 -31.62 -7.33
N GLY A 495 -9.26 -32.87 -6.96
CA GLY A 495 -10.27 -33.95 -7.11
C GLY A 495 -11.62 -33.49 -6.52
N PRO A 496 -12.75 -34.08 -7.02
CA PRO A 496 -14.06 -33.73 -6.51
C PRO A 496 -14.05 -33.86 -4.98
N ARG A 497 -14.39 -32.76 -4.27
CA ARG A 497 -14.61 -32.84 -2.83
C ARG A 497 -15.67 -33.89 -2.57
N ASP A 498 -15.33 -34.90 -1.79
CA ASP A 498 -16.28 -35.89 -1.23
C ASP A 498 -17.22 -35.19 -0.23
N ASP A 499 -18.12 -34.35 -0.72
CA ASP A 499 -19.17 -33.67 0.05
C ASP A 499 -20.55 -34.34 -0.19
N ASP A 500 -20.58 -35.66 -0.49
CA ASP A 500 -21.83 -36.41 -0.61
C ASP A 500 -21.81 -37.74 0.20
N GLU A 501 -21.54 -37.64 1.52
CA GLU A 501 -21.98 -38.68 2.46
C GLU A 501 -22.44 -38.03 3.76
N ALA A 502 -23.72 -37.70 3.86
CA ALA A 502 -24.51 -37.76 5.09
C ALA A 502 -25.83 -36.99 4.95
N THR A 503 -26.88 -37.63 4.45
CA THR A 503 -28.22 -37.43 4.99
C THR A 503 -29.19 -38.44 4.41
N THR A 504 -29.20 -39.60 5.02
CA THR A 504 -30.43 -40.42 5.08
C THR A 504 -30.49 -41.02 6.46
N ASP A 505 -31.15 -40.31 7.35
CA ASP A 505 -31.89 -40.97 8.43
C ASP A 505 -32.98 -40.01 8.94
N GLN A 506 -34.20 -40.22 8.48
CA GLN A 506 -35.38 -39.83 9.22
C GLN A 506 -35.71 -40.97 10.19
N PRO A 507 -36.13 -40.70 11.39
CA PRO A 507 -37.19 -41.48 11.99
C PRO A 507 -38.45 -40.66 12.20
N SER A 508 -39.52 -41.20 11.63
CA SER A 508 -40.90 -40.99 12.03
C SER A 508 -41.10 -41.22 13.54
N ASN A 509 -41.63 -40.23 14.23
CA ASN A 509 -42.80 -40.26 15.09
C ASN A 509 -43.09 -38.85 15.66
#